data_cc59bb7a37cb4eb3c5827b4f15072447
#
_entry.id   cc59bb7a37cb4eb3c5827b4f15072447
#
_cell.length_a   1.000
_cell.length_b   1.000
_cell.length_c   1.000
_cell.angle_alpha   90.00
_cell.angle_beta   90.00
_cell.angle_gamma   90.00
#
_symmetry.space_group_name_H-M   'P 1'
#
loop_
_entity.id
_entity.type
_entity.pdbx_description
1 polymer ?
#
loop_
_entity_poly.entity_id
_entity_poly.type
_entity_poly.pdbx_seq_one_letter_code
_entity_poly.pdbx_strand_id
1 'polypeptide(L)'
;QFLTHCSMKQLSKKTLKAYNQTLYLMANYLEQIHSITSAEQVKAFHISAYIGYLQERGKYTVACNCNHTQQNYPERRTDYKRSISKTTINNYIRNMRVFFNFLVEFDYIERSPMRKIKQLKNARHSVDFITDSQFESIIGSLDMAKFHEYRDKVIIELLLDSGMRIGECLAIQMSDIDLLKNCIVLPWENTKGKKTRTVFFSNEVRKSLRLWIRHKDSFIESEYLFPSTHNRALSVNGFESNMRVY
;
A
#
# COMPACT_ATOMS: atom_id res chain seq x y z
N GLN A 1 -2.35 -12.56 21.12
CA GLN A 1 -0.92 -12.68 21.43
C GLN A 1 -0.03 -12.31 20.23
N PHE A 2 -0.11 -12.97 19.06
CA PHE A 2 0.72 -12.68 17.88
C PHE A 2 0.63 -11.23 17.41
N LEU A 3 -0.59 -10.71 17.22
CA LEU A 3 -0.78 -9.32 16.78
C LEU A 3 -0.30 -8.31 17.83
N THR A 4 -0.45 -8.61 19.12
CA THR A 4 0.09 -7.82 20.22
C THR A 4 1.62 -7.78 20.17
N HIS A 5 2.27 -8.94 19.99
CA HIS A 5 3.71 -9.03 19.79
C HIS A 5 4.19 -8.21 18.58
N CYS A 6 3.48 -8.31 17.44
CA CYS A 6 3.77 -7.51 16.26
C CYS A 6 3.59 -6.01 16.50
N SER A 7 2.60 -5.61 17.32
CA SER A 7 2.37 -4.22 17.70
C SER A 7 3.49 -3.69 18.60
N MET A 8 3.96 -4.50 19.56
CA MET A 8 5.12 -4.15 20.41
C MET A 8 6.40 -3.95 19.58
N LYS A 9 6.57 -4.70 18.49
CA LYS A 9 7.63 -4.49 17.50
C LYS A 9 7.40 -3.26 16.59
N GLN A 10 6.42 -2.43 16.89
CA GLN A 10 6.08 -1.21 16.15
C GLN A 10 5.88 -1.43 14.63
N LEU A 11 5.29 -2.55 14.24
CA LEU A 11 4.92 -2.78 12.85
C LEU A 11 3.80 -1.82 12.42
N SER A 12 3.79 -1.44 11.14
CA SER A 12 2.80 -0.50 10.62
C SER A 12 1.37 -1.05 10.76
N LYS A 13 0.39 -0.16 10.97
CA LYS A 13 -1.04 -0.52 11.02
C LYS A 13 -1.48 -1.32 9.78
N LYS A 14 -0.91 -1.01 8.60
CA LYS A 14 -1.15 -1.73 7.35
C LYS A 14 -0.65 -3.18 7.41
N THR A 15 0.53 -3.40 8.01
CA THR A 15 1.10 -4.75 8.20
C THR A 15 0.26 -5.56 9.18
N LEU A 16 -0.12 -4.98 10.32
CA LEU A 16 -0.98 -5.65 11.32
C LEU A 16 -2.34 -6.03 10.71
N LYS A 17 -2.95 -5.14 9.93
CA LYS A 17 -4.21 -5.42 9.21
C LYS A 17 -4.04 -6.57 8.21
N ALA A 18 -2.92 -6.61 7.48
CA ALA A 18 -2.64 -7.68 6.52
C ALA A 18 -2.45 -9.04 7.22
N TYR A 19 -1.75 -9.08 8.35
CA TYR A 19 -1.62 -10.29 9.15
C TYR A 19 -2.98 -10.76 9.68
N ASN A 20 -3.73 -9.86 10.32
CA ASN A 20 -5.05 -10.20 10.85
C ASN A 20 -5.97 -10.78 9.76
N GLN A 21 -6.06 -10.13 8.62
CA GLN A 21 -6.88 -10.59 7.50
C GLN A 21 -6.44 -11.96 6.98
N THR A 22 -5.13 -12.16 6.81
CA THR A 22 -4.60 -13.45 6.32
C THR A 22 -4.91 -14.58 7.28
N LEU A 23 -4.67 -14.37 8.58
CA LEU A 23 -4.87 -15.39 9.61
C LEU A 23 -6.34 -15.70 9.82
N TYR A 24 -7.20 -14.68 9.80
CA TYR A 24 -8.64 -14.87 9.90
C TYR A 24 -9.17 -15.74 8.74
N LEU A 25 -8.80 -15.43 7.50
CA LEU A 25 -9.25 -16.18 6.33
C LEU A 25 -8.74 -17.62 6.35
N MET A 26 -7.51 -17.85 6.81
CA MET A 26 -6.94 -19.19 6.96
C MET A 26 -7.67 -19.97 8.08
N ALA A 27 -7.85 -19.37 9.24
CA ALA A 27 -8.53 -20.01 10.37
C ALA A 27 -9.96 -20.40 10.00
N ASN A 28 -10.70 -19.52 9.35
CA ASN A 28 -12.06 -19.78 8.88
C ASN A 28 -12.12 -20.97 7.90
N TYR A 29 -11.19 -21.05 6.97
CA TYR A 29 -11.09 -22.19 6.05
C TYR A 29 -10.77 -23.50 6.80
N LEU A 30 -9.81 -23.46 7.72
CA LEU A 30 -9.40 -24.66 8.49
C LEU A 30 -10.53 -25.17 9.39
N GLU A 31 -11.28 -24.28 10.00
CA GLU A 31 -12.44 -24.62 10.83
C GLU A 31 -13.57 -25.23 9.99
N GLN A 32 -13.96 -24.56 8.90
CA GLN A 32 -15.11 -24.98 8.08
C GLN A 32 -14.85 -26.28 7.29
N ILE A 33 -13.64 -26.47 6.76
CA ILE A 33 -13.32 -27.59 5.86
C ILE A 33 -12.68 -28.77 6.59
N HIS A 34 -11.90 -28.48 7.64
CA HIS A 34 -11.12 -29.50 8.33
C HIS A 34 -11.48 -29.65 9.82
N SER A 35 -12.43 -28.85 10.34
CA SER A 35 -12.81 -28.83 11.77
C SER A 35 -11.62 -28.60 12.72
N ILE A 36 -10.62 -27.81 12.23
CA ILE A 36 -9.42 -27.48 12.99
C ILE A 36 -9.60 -26.13 13.67
N THR A 37 -9.52 -26.12 15.00
CA THR A 37 -9.66 -24.91 15.83
C THR A 37 -8.38 -24.54 16.57
N SER A 38 -7.35 -25.41 16.58
CA SER A 38 -6.05 -25.16 17.21
C SER A 38 -4.92 -25.17 16.19
N ALA A 39 -3.96 -24.26 16.37
CA ALA A 39 -2.78 -24.16 15.50
C ALA A 39 -1.88 -25.41 15.59
N GLU A 40 -1.88 -26.14 16.69
CA GLU A 40 -1.13 -27.38 16.89
C GLU A 40 -1.58 -28.49 15.93
N GLN A 41 -2.86 -28.51 15.57
CA GLN A 41 -3.45 -29.48 14.66
C GLN A 41 -3.11 -29.22 13.20
N VAL A 42 -2.57 -28.03 12.88
CA VAL A 42 -2.30 -27.62 11.50
C VAL A 42 -1.07 -28.32 10.96
N LYS A 43 -1.25 -29.11 9.89
CA LYS A 43 -0.19 -29.83 9.19
C LYS A 43 0.10 -29.17 7.82
N ALA A 44 1.25 -29.51 7.24
CA ALA A 44 1.66 -28.94 5.95
C ALA A 44 0.64 -29.18 4.81
N PHE A 45 -0.06 -30.33 4.83
CA PHE A 45 -1.06 -30.62 3.80
C PHE A 45 -2.29 -29.71 3.92
N HIS A 46 -2.71 -29.31 5.14
CA HIS A 46 -3.80 -28.36 5.33
C HIS A 46 -3.46 -27.00 4.71
N ILE A 47 -2.21 -26.55 4.87
CA ILE A 47 -1.74 -25.30 4.25
C ILE A 47 -1.69 -25.44 2.73
N SER A 48 -1.23 -26.60 2.21
CA SER A 48 -1.23 -26.86 0.76
C SER A 48 -2.66 -26.86 0.19
N ALA A 49 -3.62 -27.48 0.87
CA ALA A 49 -5.02 -27.48 0.50
C ALA A 49 -5.61 -26.07 0.51
N TYR A 50 -5.28 -25.26 1.54
CA TYR A 50 -5.69 -23.87 1.60
C TYR A 50 -5.12 -23.02 0.43
N ILE A 51 -3.87 -23.25 0.04
CA ILE A 51 -3.28 -22.57 -1.12
C ILE A 51 -4.00 -22.96 -2.41
N GLY A 52 -4.34 -24.24 -2.61
CA GLY A 52 -5.16 -24.71 -3.72
C GLY A 52 -6.53 -24.02 -3.74
N TYR A 53 -7.21 -24.01 -2.60
CA TYR A 53 -8.47 -23.27 -2.44
C TYR A 53 -8.36 -21.80 -2.80
N LEU A 54 -7.26 -21.11 -2.42
CA LEU A 54 -7.03 -19.72 -2.80
C LEU A 54 -6.84 -19.50 -4.31
N GLN A 55 -6.34 -20.51 -5.02
CA GLN A 55 -6.18 -20.46 -6.49
C GLN A 55 -7.52 -20.62 -7.23
N GLU A 56 -8.42 -21.40 -6.66
CA GLU A 56 -9.73 -21.72 -7.25
C GLU A 56 -10.80 -20.70 -6.89
N ARG A 57 -10.80 -20.22 -5.64
CA ARG A 57 -11.80 -19.24 -5.20
C ARG A 57 -11.59 -17.87 -5.86
N GLY A 58 -12.69 -17.19 -6.11
CA GLY A 58 -12.65 -15.79 -6.58
C GLY A 58 -12.37 -14.78 -5.48
N LYS A 59 -11.96 -13.58 -5.86
CA LYS A 59 -11.79 -12.43 -4.96
C LYS A 59 -13.13 -12.07 -4.29
N TYR A 60 -13.05 -11.67 -3.01
CA TYR A 60 -14.18 -11.14 -2.23
C TYR A 60 -15.35 -12.11 -2.03
N THR A 61 -15.17 -13.40 -2.30
CA THR A 61 -16.21 -14.43 -2.09
C THR A 61 -16.33 -14.87 -0.63
N VAL A 62 -15.38 -14.56 0.21
CA VAL A 62 -15.40 -14.84 1.65
C VAL A 62 -15.38 -13.52 2.40
N ALA A 63 -16.40 -13.28 3.22
CA ALA A 63 -16.47 -12.11 4.07
C ALA A 63 -15.44 -12.22 5.20
N CYS A 64 -14.66 -11.17 5.39
CA CYS A 64 -13.85 -11.03 6.59
C CYS A 64 -14.73 -10.28 7.62
N ASN A 65 -14.97 -10.88 8.78
CA ASN A 65 -15.80 -10.30 9.87
C ASN A 65 -15.16 -9.08 10.54
N CYS A 66 -14.45 -8.24 9.80
CA CYS A 66 -14.07 -6.94 10.33
C CYS A 66 -15.24 -5.98 10.16
N ASN A 67 -15.55 -5.20 11.19
CA ASN A 67 -16.66 -4.23 11.26
C ASN A 67 -16.77 -3.24 10.08
N HIS A 68 -15.77 -3.17 9.21
CA HIS A 68 -15.75 -2.35 8.00
C HIS A 68 -16.31 -3.04 6.75
N THR A 69 -16.57 -4.35 6.77
CA THR A 69 -17.05 -5.09 5.61
C THR A 69 -18.57 -5.02 5.43
N GLN A 70 -19.31 -4.65 6.46
CA GLN A 70 -20.77 -4.44 6.36
C GLN A 70 -21.17 -3.27 5.44
N GLN A 71 -20.26 -2.33 5.16
CA GLN A 71 -20.49 -1.21 4.26
C GLN A 71 -19.92 -1.39 2.85
N ASN A 72 -19.13 -2.44 2.62
CA ASN A 72 -18.55 -2.74 1.31
C ASN A 72 -19.40 -3.84 0.64
N TYR A 73 -20.12 -3.47 -0.38
CA TYR A 73 -20.83 -4.41 -1.26
C TYR A 73 -19.82 -5.05 -2.22
N PRO A 74 -19.21 -6.21 -1.89
CA PRO A 74 -18.15 -6.80 -2.70
C PRO A 74 -18.65 -7.17 -4.11
N GLU A 75 -19.94 -7.45 -4.26
CA GLU A 75 -20.59 -7.79 -5.52
C GLU A 75 -20.56 -6.63 -6.53
N ARG A 76 -20.48 -5.39 -6.06
CA ARG A 76 -20.41 -4.19 -6.91
C ARG A 76 -19.01 -3.90 -7.45
N ARG A 77 -18.01 -4.65 -7.03
CA ARG A 77 -16.63 -4.45 -7.49
C ARG A 77 -16.42 -5.06 -8.86
N THR A 78 -15.73 -4.34 -9.73
CA THR A 78 -15.38 -4.79 -11.09
C THR A 78 -14.51 -6.05 -11.12
N ASP A 79 -13.83 -6.35 -10.01
CA ASP A 79 -12.96 -7.52 -9.84
C ASP A 79 -13.56 -8.60 -8.90
N TYR A 80 -14.87 -8.51 -8.58
CA TYR A 80 -15.59 -9.54 -7.84
C TYR A 80 -15.52 -10.89 -8.56
N LYS A 81 -15.29 -11.97 -7.83
CA LYS A 81 -15.08 -13.33 -8.34
C LYS A 81 -13.93 -13.54 -9.32
N ARG A 82 -13.13 -12.52 -9.67
CA ARG A 82 -11.92 -12.74 -10.46
C ARG A 82 -10.90 -13.53 -9.66
N SER A 83 -10.02 -14.28 -10.35
CA SER A 83 -8.97 -15.08 -9.72
C SER A 83 -8.06 -14.23 -8.80
N ILE A 84 -7.63 -14.81 -7.69
CA ILE A 84 -6.66 -14.18 -6.79
C ILE A 84 -5.28 -14.25 -7.44
N SER A 85 -4.58 -13.13 -7.53
CA SER A 85 -3.25 -13.11 -8.14
C SER A 85 -2.23 -13.93 -7.34
N LYS A 86 -1.29 -14.56 -8.03
CA LYS A 86 -0.17 -15.31 -7.41
C LYS A 86 0.60 -14.44 -6.41
N THR A 87 0.75 -13.14 -6.69
CA THR A 87 1.38 -12.18 -5.77
C THR A 87 0.61 -12.06 -4.45
N THR A 88 -0.72 -12.01 -4.50
CA THR A 88 -1.58 -11.96 -3.32
C THR A 88 -1.48 -13.27 -2.52
N ILE A 89 -1.52 -14.42 -3.18
CA ILE A 89 -1.36 -15.72 -2.53
C ILE A 89 0.03 -15.83 -1.87
N ASN A 90 1.09 -15.38 -2.56
CA ASN A 90 2.44 -15.35 -2.00
C ASN A 90 2.55 -14.42 -0.79
N ASN A 91 1.79 -13.32 -0.75
CA ASN A 91 1.69 -12.47 0.44
C ASN A 91 1.05 -13.24 1.61
N TYR A 92 -0.02 -14.00 1.37
CA TYR A 92 -0.63 -14.84 2.40
C TYR A 92 0.35 -15.92 2.89
N ILE A 93 1.07 -16.59 2.00
CA ILE A 93 2.11 -17.59 2.37
C ILE A 93 3.18 -16.94 3.27
N ARG A 94 3.63 -15.72 2.94
CA ARG A 94 4.61 -15.00 3.78
C ARG A 94 4.04 -14.66 5.17
N ASN A 95 2.82 -14.15 5.22
CA ASN A 95 2.17 -13.79 6.47
C ASN A 95 1.93 -15.01 7.37
N MET A 96 1.45 -16.11 6.79
CA MET A 96 1.30 -17.39 7.51
C MET A 96 2.65 -17.91 8.04
N ARG A 97 3.71 -17.79 7.24
CA ARG A 97 5.06 -18.21 7.68
C ARG A 97 5.54 -17.41 8.88
N VAL A 98 5.33 -16.08 8.88
CA VAL A 98 5.68 -15.26 10.04
C VAL A 98 4.91 -15.68 11.28
N PHE A 99 3.62 -15.98 11.16
CA PHE A 99 2.78 -16.47 12.26
C PHE A 99 3.25 -17.82 12.81
N PHE A 100 3.44 -18.82 11.95
CA PHE A 100 3.87 -20.14 12.41
C PHE A 100 5.31 -20.15 12.92
N ASN A 101 6.18 -19.29 12.45
CA ASN A 101 7.52 -19.11 13.02
C ASN A 101 7.42 -18.49 14.43
N PHE A 102 6.53 -17.52 14.64
CA PHE A 102 6.25 -16.99 15.97
C PHE A 102 5.77 -18.10 16.92
N LEU A 103 4.88 -18.99 16.47
CA LEU A 103 4.40 -20.09 17.32
C LEU A 103 5.53 -21.07 17.71
N VAL A 104 6.50 -21.29 16.81
CA VAL A 104 7.69 -22.11 17.13
C VAL A 104 8.63 -21.38 18.07
N GLU A 105 8.88 -20.08 17.83
CA GLU A 105 9.77 -19.22 18.64
C GLU A 105 9.32 -19.13 20.10
N PHE A 106 8.02 -19.21 20.34
CA PHE A 106 7.41 -19.13 21.68
C PHE A 106 6.88 -20.47 22.19
N ASP A 107 7.38 -21.59 21.67
CA ASP A 107 7.10 -22.97 22.10
C ASP A 107 5.62 -23.38 22.10
N TYR A 108 4.76 -22.69 21.29
CA TYR A 108 3.36 -23.10 21.10
C TYR A 108 3.24 -24.36 20.23
N ILE A 109 4.18 -24.56 19.31
CA ILE A 109 4.26 -25.74 18.45
C ILE A 109 5.73 -26.13 18.26
N GLU A 110 6.01 -27.44 18.17
CA GLU A 110 7.39 -27.93 17.97
C GLU A 110 7.95 -27.59 16.58
N ARG A 111 7.12 -27.65 15.54
CA ARG A 111 7.57 -27.49 14.14
C ARG A 111 6.56 -26.70 13.31
N SER A 112 7.09 -25.78 12.52
CA SER A 112 6.26 -24.99 11.60
C SER A 112 5.73 -25.84 10.43
N PRO A 113 4.39 -25.89 10.18
CA PRO A 113 3.83 -26.53 9.01
C PRO A 113 4.24 -25.87 7.69
N MET A 114 4.78 -24.64 7.76
CA MET A 114 5.24 -23.87 6.61
C MET A 114 6.62 -24.29 6.08
N ARG A 115 7.34 -25.18 6.76
CA ARG A 115 8.73 -25.55 6.42
C ARG A 115 8.89 -26.04 4.97
N LYS A 116 7.94 -26.85 4.49
CA LYS A 116 7.96 -27.40 3.12
C LYS A 116 7.16 -26.58 2.10
N ILE A 117 6.44 -25.54 2.54
CA ILE A 117 5.60 -24.72 1.68
C ILE A 117 6.46 -23.71 0.92
N LYS A 118 6.45 -23.78 -0.40
CA LYS A 118 7.13 -22.83 -1.28
C LYS A 118 6.15 -21.77 -1.80
N GLN A 119 6.66 -20.61 -2.14
CA GLN A 119 5.89 -19.61 -2.86
C GLN A 119 5.60 -20.08 -4.30
N LEU A 120 4.47 -19.64 -4.84
CA LEU A 120 4.10 -19.90 -6.22
C LEU A 120 5.08 -19.18 -7.15
N LYS A 121 5.53 -19.87 -8.20
CA LYS A 121 6.35 -19.25 -9.25
C LYS A 121 5.52 -18.14 -9.92
N ASN A 122 6.04 -16.92 -9.87
CA ASN A 122 5.44 -15.77 -10.53
C ASN A 122 6.42 -15.23 -11.57
N ALA A 123 5.95 -15.08 -12.80
CA ALA A 123 6.74 -14.41 -13.83
C ALA A 123 6.88 -12.93 -13.43
N ARG A 124 8.09 -12.42 -13.48
CA ARG A 124 8.34 -10.98 -13.37
C ARG A 124 8.20 -10.41 -14.78
N HIS A 125 7.12 -9.69 -15.01
CA HIS A 125 7.04 -8.85 -16.21
C HIS A 125 7.85 -7.58 -15.94
N SER A 126 8.62 -7.14 -16.94
CA SER A 126 9.18 -5.80 -16.93
C SER A 126 8.03 -4.80 -16.86
N VAL A 127 8.22 -3.73 -16.11
CA VAL A 127 7.29 -2.59 -16.15
C VAL A 127 7.70 -1.75 -17.35
N ASP A 128 6.75 -1.46 -18.22
CA ASP A 128 6.99 -0.54 -19.32
C ASP A 128 7.19 0.88 -18.76
N PHE A 129 8.19 1.56 -19.26
CA PHE A 129 8.44 2.95 -18.89
C PHE A 129 7.48 3.87 -19.64
N ILE A 130 7.01 4.91 -18.96
CA ILE A 130 6.26 5.99 -19.60
C ILE A 130 7.22 6.72 -20.55
N THR A 131 6.84 6.86 -21.82
CA THR A 131 7.60 7.65 -22.80
C THR A 131 7.37 9.16 -22.58
N ASP A 132 8.31 9.99 -23.07
CA ASP A 132 8.17 11.44 -22.96
C ASP A 132 6.87 11.95 -23.61
N SER A 133 6.48 11.39 -24.76
CA SER A 133 5.22 11.73 -25.42
C SER A 133 3.98 11.36 -24.62
N GLN A 134 3.99 10.22 -23.93
CA GLN A 134 2.90 9.84 -23.02
C GLN A 134 2.84 10.75 -21.80
N PHE A 135 4.01 11.12 -21.27
CA PHE A 135 4.09 12.07 -20.17
C PHE A 135 3.53 13.46 -20.57
N GLU A 136 3.98 14.00 -21.70
CA GLU A 136 3.48 15.27 -22.24
C GLU A 136 1.97 15.23 -22.49
N SER A 137 1.44 14.10 -22.99
CA SER A 137 0.00 13.93 -23.20
C SER A 137 -0.77 13.98 -21.88
N ILE A 138 -0.29 13.31 -20.83
CA ILE A 138 -0.92 13.32 -19.50
C ILE A 138 -0.90 14.73 -18.93
N ILE A 139 0.26 15.40 -18.94
CA ILE A 139 0.39 16.76 -18.41
C ILE A 139 -0.44 17.76 -19.20
N GLY A 140 -0.50 17.61 -20.53
CA GLY A 140 -1.28 18.47 -21.42
C GLY A 140 -2.79 18.30 -21.30
N SER A 141 -3.27 17.18 -20.77
CA SER A 141 -4.69 16.94 -20.51
C SER A 141 -5.22 17.62 -19.25
N LEU A 142 -4.33 18.08 -18.36
CA LEU A 142 -4.69 18.66 -17.07
C LEU A 142 -5.03 20.15 -17.19
N ASP A 143 -6.15 20.55 -16.61
CA ASP A 143 -6.62 21.94 -16.55
C ASP A 143 -6.01 22.66 -15.34
N MET A 144 -5.07 23.56 -15.60
CA MET A 144 -4.39 24.33 -14.57
C MET A 144 -5.29 25.33 -13.82
N ALA A 145 -6.48 25.62 -14.33
CA ALA A 145 -7.46 26.43 -13.62
C ALA A 145 -8.12 25.67 -12.46
N LYS A 146 -8.10 24.36 -12.50
CA LYS A 146 -8.66 23.50 -11.46
C LYS A 146 -7.60 23.17 -10.42
N PHE A 147 -7.86 23.51 -9.17
CA PHE A 147 -6.94 23.31 -8.04
C PHE A 147 -6.37 21.88 -7.96
N HIS A 148 -7.21 20.86 -8.08
CA HIS A 148 -6.78 19.46 -7.94
C HIS A 148 -5.94 19.00 -9.14
N GLU A 149 -6.23 19.43 -10.37
CA GLU A 149 -5.46 19.07 -11.55
C GLU A 149 -4.09 19.76 -11.57
N TYR A 150 -4.04 21.03 -11.18
CA TYR A 150 -2.77 21.74 -11.05
C TYR A 150 -1.89 21.13 -9.94
N ARG A 151 -2.47 20.81 -8.78
CA ARG A 151 -1.76 20.10 -7.72
C ARG A 151 -1.18 18.78 -8.22
N ASP A 152 -2.00 17.98 -8.89
CA ASP A 152 -1.64 16.64 -9.33
C ASP A 152 -0.56 16.68 -10.42
N LYS A 153 -0.56 17.70 -11.30
CA LYS A 153 0.55 17.99 -12.23
C LYS A 153 1.87 18.16 -11.48
N VAL A 154 1.91 19.06 -10.50
CA VAL A 154 3.15 19.36 -9.78
C VAL A 154 3.63 18.17 -8.96
N ILE A 155 2.71 17.34 -8.44
CA ILE A 155 3.04 16.07 -7.80
C ILE A 155 3.74 15.14 -8.81
N ILE A 156 3.21 14.98 -10.01
CA ILE A 156 3.79 14.12 -11.06
C ILE A 156 5.19 14.60 -11.43
N GLU A 157 5.35 15.91 -11.70
CA GLU A 157 6.65 16.50 -12.02
C GLU A 157 7.68 16.24 -10.92
N LEU A 158 7.31 16.47 -9.65
CA LEU A 158 8.20 16.25 -8.52
C LEU A 158 8.56 14.76 -8.31
N LEU A 159 7.60 13.86 -8.50
CA LEU A 159 7.84 12.42 -8.38
C LEU A 159 8.82 11.90 -9.43
N LEU A 160 8.67 12.33 -10.68
CA LEU A 160 9.53 11.91 -11.78
C LEU A 160 10.96 12.44 -11.62
N ASP A 161 11.08 13.71 -11.23
CA ASP A 161 12.37 14.35 -11.09
C ASP A 161 13.16 13.85 -9.87
N SER A 162 12.51 13.67 -8.72
CA SER A 162 13.17 13.30 -7.46
C SER A 162 13.23 11.80 -7.19
N GLY A 163 12.41 10.98 -7.83
CA GLY A 163 12.31 9.54 -7.59
C GLY A 163 11.81 9.16 -6.19
N MET A 164 11.19 10.09 -5.45
CA MET A 164 10.62 9.79 -4.13
C MET A 164 9.36 8.94 -4.23
N ARG A 165 8.97 8.27 -3.15
CA ARG A 165 7.72 7.49 -3.14
C ARG A 165 6.52 8.41 -3.02
N ILE A 166 5.41 8.04 -3.69
CA ILE A 166 4.16 8.82 -3.65
C ILE A 166 3.70 9.14 -2.22
N GLY A 167 3.74 8.19 -1.31
CA GLY A 167 3.34 8.43 0.08
C GLY A 167 4.25 9.41 0.83
N GLU A 168 5.53 9.48 0.46
CA GLU A 168 6.48 10.45 0.99
C GLU A 168 6.20 11.84 0.41
N CYS A 169 5.94 11.92 -0.90
CA CYS A 169 5.60 13.16 -1.58
C CYS A 169 4.33 13.82 -1.02
N LEU A 170 3.28 13.04 -0.83
CA LEU A 170 1.99 13.56 -0.32
C LEU A 170 2.01 13.96 1.16
N ALA A 171 3.01 13.50 1.91
CA ALA A 171 3.20 13.85 3.32
C ALA A 171 4.11 15.06 3.55
N ILE A 172 4.65 15.68 2.49
CA ILE A 172 5.57 16.81 2.60
C ILE A 172 4.85 18.01 3.24
N GLN A 173 5.49 18.57 4.27
CA GLN A 173 5.08 19.85 4.85
C GLN A 173 5.91 21.00 4.28
N MET A 174 5.39 22.22 4.39
CA MET A 174 6.07 23.43 3.93
C MET A 174 7.42 23.65 4.63
N SER A 175 7.57 23.17 5.86
CA SER A 175 8.81 23.19 6.63
C SER A 175 9.88 22.22 6.11
N ASP A 176 9.50 21.22 5.34
CA ASP A 176 10.42 20.19 4.84
C ASP A 176 11.17 20.62 3.57
N ILE A 177 10.71 21.71 2.90
CA ILE A 177 11.21 22.11 1.60
C ILE A 177 12.16 23.32 1.70
N ASP A 178 13.31 23.23 1.03
CA ASP A 178 14.25 24.33 0.82
C ASP A 178 14.34 24.65 -0.69
N LEU A 179 13.62 25.68 -1.10
CA LEU A 179 13.58 26.11 -2.51
C LEU A 179 14.87 26.83 -2.95
N LEU A 180 15.73 27.24 -2.03
CA LEU A 180 17.03 27.84 -2.36
C LEU A 180 18.05 26.76 -2.70
N LYS A 181 18.01 25.66 -1.95
CA LYS A 181 18.92 24.50 -2.15
C LYS A 181 18.32 23.45 -3.08
N ASN A 182 17.10 23.63 -3.57
CA ASN A 182 16.37 22.65 -4.40
C ASN A 182 16.28 21.27 -3.73
N CYS A 183 15.93 21.22 -2.46
CA CYS A 183 15.86 19.96 -1.75
C CYS A 183 14.66 19.87 -0.80
N ILE A 184 14.31 18.65 -0.46
CA ILE A 184 13.29 18.29 0.52
C ILE A 184 13.89 17.31 1.51
N VAL A 185 13.73 17.59 2.79
CA VAL A 185 14.11 16.67 3.87
C VAL A 185 12.92 15.80 4.20
N LEU A 186 13.03 14.51 3.91
CA LEU A 186 11.98 13.52 4.21
C LEU A 186 12.21 12.99 5.63
N PRO A 187 11.35 13.32 6.61
CA PRO A 187 11.51 12.86 7.98
C PRO A 187 11.30 11.33 8.07
N TRP A 188 11.98 10.70 9.01
CA TRP A 188 12.00 9.24 9.18
C TRP A 188 10.59 8.63 9.39
N GLU A 189 9.70 9.38 10.00
CA GLU A 189 8.31 9.00 10.27
C GLU A 189 7.54 8.69 8.97
N ASN A 190 7.82 9.48 7.92
CA ASN A 190 7.15 9.39 6.63
C ASN A 190 7.84 8.40 5.69
N THR A 191 9.05 7.91 6.03
CA THR A 191 9.81 7.01 5.16
C THR A 191 9.57 5.54 5.54
N LYS A 192 9.43 4.67 4.52
CA LYS A 192 9.26 3.22 4.72
C LYS A 192 10.45 2.58 5.46
N GLY A 193 11.64 3.14 5.30
CA GLY A 193 12.87 2.64 5.91
C GLY A 193 13.16 3.21 7.30
N LYS A 194 12.28 4.04 7.85
CA LYS A 194 12.48 4.76 9.12
C LYS A 194 13.83 5.47 9.20
N LYS A 195 14.27 6.09 8.10
CA LYS A 195 15.50 6.89 8.01
C LYS A 195 15.18 8.23 7.36
N THR A 196 15.59 9.31 8.00
CA THR A 196 15.55 10.65 7.39
C THR A 196 16.49 10.67 6.19
N ARG A 197 16.03 11.24 5.08
CA ARG A 197 16.89 11.47 3.91
C ARG A 197 16.48 12.74 3.19
N THR A 198 17.44 13.31 2.49
CA THR A 198 17.22 14.47 1.61
C THR A 198 17.07 13.98 0.18
N VAL A 199 16.13 14.55 -0.54
CA VAL A 199 15.97 14.39 -1.98
C VAL A 199 16.15 15.75 -2.64
N PHE A 200 16.64 15.75 -3.89
CA PHE A 200 16.88 16.95 -4.65
C PHE A 200 15.94 16.99 -5.86
N PHE A 201 15.69 18.20 -6.35
CA PHE A 201 14.87 18.44 -7.54
C PHE A 201 15.50 19.52 -8.43
N SER A 202 15.14 19.52 -9.70
CA SER A 202 15.65 20.42 -10.73
C SER A 202 15.17 21.87 -10.57
N ASN A 203 15.79 22.77 -11.32
CA ASN A 203 15.35 24.17 -11.38
C ASN A 203 13.97 24.33 -12.03
N GLU A 204 13.61 23.43 -12.94
CA GLU A 204 12.31 23.38 -13.60
C GLU A 204 11.23 23.07 -12.57
N VAL A 205 11.42 22.02 -11.78
CA VAL A 205 10.49 21.64 -10.70
C VAL A 205 10.44 22.73 -9.62
N ARG A 206 11.55 23.41 -9.32
CA ARG A 206 11.53 24.58 -8.42
C ARG A 206 10.60 25.67 -8.92
N LYS A 207 10.60 25.97 -10.21
CA LYS A 207 9.69 26.98 -10.80
C LYS A 207 8.23 26.54 -10.64
N SER A 208 7.93 25.29 -10.97
CA SER A 208 6.59 24.70 -10.80
C SER A 208 6.13 24.75 -9.34
N LEU A 209 6.99 24.37 -8.40
CA LEU A 209 6.70 24.42 -6.97
C LEU A 209 6.43 25.85 -6.46
N ARG A 210 7.21 26.84 -6.89
CA ARG A 210 6.97 28.25 -6.52
C ARG A 210 5.61 28.76 -7.00
N LEU A 211 5.25 28.44 -8.23
CA LEU A 211 3.95 28.83 -8.78
C LEU A 211 2.81 28.10 -8.09
N TRP A 212 2.98 26.80 -7.85
CA TRP A 212 2.01 26.00 -7.10
C TRP A 212 1.79 26.53 -5.68
N ILE A 213 2.85 26.81 -4.94
CA ILE A 213 2.75 27.31 -3.55
C ILE A 213 1.93 28.61 -3.53
N ARG A 214 2.21 29.56 -4.44
CA ARG A 214 1.42 30.80 -4.56
C ARG A 214 -0.05 30.52 -4.88
N HIS A 215 -0.30 29.62 -5.81
CA HIS A 215 -1.66 29.23 -6.18
C HIS A 215 -2.38 28.55 -5.01
N LYS A 216 -1.72 27.59 -4.34
CA LYS A 216 -2.25 26.92 -3.17
C LYS A 216 -2.62 27.91 -2.06
N ASP A 217 -1.72 28.82 -1.73
CA ASP A 217 -1.90 29.79 -0.64
C ASP A 217 -3.03 30.80 -0.93
N SER A 218 -3.36 31.05 -2.22
CA SER A 218 -4.53 31.86 -2.58
C SER A 218 -5.88 31.14 -2.38
N PHE A 219 -5.89 29.80 -2.23
CA PHE A 219 -7.10 29.00 -2.02
C PHE A 219 -7.18 28.41 -0.62
N ILE A 220 -6.06 27.86 -0.12
CA ILE A 220 -6.00 27.12 1.15
C ILE A 220 -4.65 27.41 1.82
N GLU A 221 -4.68 28.07 2.95
CA GLU A 221 -3.52 28.14 3.84
C GLU A 221 -3.33 26.77 4.53
N SER A 222 -2.24 26.09 4.22
CA SER A 222 -1.99 24.73 4.69
C SER A 222 -0.53 24.50 5.00
N GLU A 223 -0.26 23.74 6.05
CA GLU A 223 1.08 23.24 6.39
C GLU A 223 1.59 22.22 5.35
N TYR A 224 0.66 21.53 4.64
CA TYR A 224 1.01 20.52 3.63
C TYR A 224 1.34 21.19 2.29
N LEU A 225 2.38 20.67 1.61
CA LEU A 225 2.71 21.10 0.26
C LEU A 225 1.59 20.75 -0.73
N PHE A 226 0.97 19.57 -0.56
CA PHE A 226 -0.10 19.07 -1.42
C PHE A 226 -1.37 18.75 -0.59
N PRO A 227 -2.12 19.76 -0.17
CA PRO A 227 -3.32 19.54 0.62
C PRO A 227 -4.46 18.98 -0.21
N SER A 228 -5.35 18.24 0.47
CA SER A 228 -6.70 17.98 -0.02
C SER A 228 -7.57 19.23 0.12
N THR A 229 -8.76 19.24 -0.49
CA THR A 229 -9.76 20.31 -0.34
C THR A 229 -10.24 20.52 1.10
N HIS A 230 -9.94 19.59 1.99
CA HIS A 230 -10.29 19.65 3.43
C HIS A 230 -9.11 20.04 4.32
N ASN A 231 -8.09 20.68 3.77
CA ASN A 231 -6.89 21.12 4.48
C ASN A 231 -6.18 19.98 5.26
N ARG A 232 -6.07 18.81 4.63
CA ARG A 232 -5.32 17.65 5.13
C ARG A 232 -4.36 17.17 4.05
N ALA A 233 -3.33 16.40 4.43
CA ALA A 233 -2.50 15.72 3.44
C ALA A 233 -3.37 14.94 2.44
N LEU A 234 -3.06 15.05 1.15
CA LEU A 234 -3.73 14.25 0.12
C LEU A 234 -3.39 12.77 0.34
N SER A 235 -4.40 11.92 0.36
CA SER A 235 -4.16 10.48 0.49
C SER A 235 -3.69 9.86 -0.84
N VAL A 236 -2.88 8.79 -0.76
CA VAL A 236 -2.47 8.04 -1.95
C VAL A 236 -3.68 7.55 -2.75
N ASN A 237 -4.71 7.03 -2.09
CA ASN A 237 -5.93 6.58 -2.77
C ASN A 237 -6.66 7.75 -3.48
N GLY A 238 -6.65 8.95 -2.88
CA GLY A 238 -7.24 10.14 -3.50
C GLY A 238 -6.50 10.53 -4.78
N PHE A 239 -5.16 10.58 -4.71
CA PHE A 239 -4.33 10.85 -5.89
C PHE A 239 -4.51 9.78 -6.98
N GLU A 240 -4.45 8.48 -6.62
CA GLU A 240 -4.67 7.40 -7.58
C GLU A 240 -6.08 7.42 -8.21
N SER A 241 -7.09 7.89 -7.47
CA SER A 241 -8.45 8.03 -8.01
C SER A 241 -8.52 9.15 -9.04
N ASN A 242 -7.84 10.28 -8.80
CA ASN A 242 -7.75 11.37 -9.77
C ASN A 242 -7.05 10.90 -11.05
N MET A 243 -5.90 10.21 -10.91
CA MET A 243 -5.11 9.68 -12.03
C MET A 243 -5.87 8.66 -12.91
N ARG A 244 -6.96 8.09 -12.44
CA ARG A 244 -7.80 7.18 -13.25
C ARG A 244 -8.82 7.94 -14.10
N VAL A 245 -9.03 9.19 -13.83
CA VAL A 245 -10.01 10.06 -14.53
C VAL A 245 -9.33 10.84 -15.65
N TYR A 246 -8.03 11.13 -15.47
CA TYR A 246 -7.19 11.78 -16.49
C TYR A 246 -6.74 10.78 -17.56
#